data_3e6ec2770ad3faeec50aa87b48a4561d
#
_entry.id   3e6ec2770ad3faeec50aa87b48a4561d
#
_cell.length_a   1.000
_cell.length_b   1.000
_cell.length_c   1.000
_cell.angle_alpha   90.00
_cell.angle_beta   90.00
_cell.angle_gamma   90.00
#
_symmetry.space_group_name_H-M   'P 1'
#
loop_
_entity.id
_entity.type
_entity.pdbx_description
1 polymer ?
#
loop_
_entity_poly.entity_id
_entity_poly.type
_entity_poly.pdbx_seq_one_letter_code
_entity_poly.pdbx_strand_id
1 'polypeptide(L)'
;MSKDVRKVVLAYSGGLDTSIILKWLQTTYNCEIVTFTADLGQGEELEPARQKALLLGIKPENIYIEDLREEFVRHYVFPMFRANALYEGQYLLGTSIARPLIAKRQIEIAEQVGADAVSHGATGKGNDQVRFELGYYALKPDITIIAPWREWDFKGRDALICFAEAHGIPIAMGKRNEAPFSIDANLLHTSSEGMVLEDPSQGVPDYVYSRTADPEKAPDKPTTITIDFEKGDAVAIDGNSLSPATLLARLNDLGRINGIGRVDLVENRFVGIKSRGMYETPGGTILLAAHRGIESITLDRGAAHLKDELMPKYAELVYNGFWFSPEREMLQAAIDFSQHYVTGRVRLKLYKGNDMMTGRESKYSLYDKDLVTFEEGAVAYDHRDAAGFIKLNALRLRTLGQRKKKLGL
;
A
#
# COMPACT_ATOMS: atom_id res chain seq x y z
N MET A 1 -26.61 -17.93 18.76
CA MET A 1 -26.00 -18.79 19.77
C MET A 1 -24.61 -18.25 20.05
N SER A 2 -24.33 -17.73 21.24
CA SER A 2 -22.98 -17.29 21.62
C SER A 2 -22.07 -18.53 21.55
N LYS A 3 -21.09 -18.51 20.64
CA LYS A 3 -20.02 -19.51 20.69
C LYS A 3 -19.32 -19.32 22.05
N ASP A 4 -18.96 -20.40 22.69
CA ASP A 4 -18.24 -20.38 23.98
C ASP A 4 -16.81 -19.89 23.73
N VAL A 5 -16.65 -18.57 23.55
CA VAL A 5 -15.37 -17.90 23.30
C VAL A 5 -14.76 -17.50 24.64
N ARG A 6 -13.57 -18.02 24.93
CA ARG A 6 -12.90 -17.79 26.21
C ARG A 6 -11.80 -16.73 26.13
N LYS A 7 -11.14 -16.61 25.00
CA LYS A 7 -10.05 -15.65 24.80
C LYS A 7 -10.03 -15.12 23.38
N VAL A 8 -9.94 -13.79 23.25
CA VAL A 8 -9.95 -13.06 21.96
C VAL A 8 -8.69 -12.23 21.82
N VAL A 9 -8.03 -12.30 20.66
CA VAL A 9 -7.01 -11.30 20.28
C VAL A 9 -7.66 -10.21 19.44
N LEU A 10 -7.63 -8.98 19.92
CA LEU A 10 -8.20 -7.80 19.26
C LEU A 10 -7.11 -7.00 18.57
N ALA A 11 -7.27 -6.72 17.26
CA ALA A 11 -6.50 -5.68 16.57
C ALA A 11 -6.89 -4.31 17.16
N TYR A 12 -5.97 -3.70 17.91
CA TYR A 12 -6.25 -2.57 18.79
C TYR A 12 -5.40 -1.35 18.41
N SER A 13 -6.04 -0.26 18.00
CA SER A 13 -5.35 0.99 17.67
C SER A 13 -5.28 1.99 18.83
N GLY A 14 -5.97 1.72 19.94
CA GLY A 14 -6.14 2.72 21.00
C GLY A 14 -7.13 3.84 20.67
N GLY A 15 -7.72 3.85 19.48
CA GLY A 15 -8.78 4.77 19.07
C GLY A 15 -10.08 4.56 19.85
N LEU A 16 -11.07 5.45 19.63
CA LEU A 16 -12.38 5.34 20.31
C LEU A 16 -13.07 4.03 19.94
N ASP A 17 -13.19 3.74 18.64
CA ASP A 17 -13.93 2.56 18.15
C ASP A 17 -13.35 1.26 18.68
N THR A 18 -12.03 1.07 18.62
CA THR A 18 -11.38 -0.14 19.12
C THR A 18 -11.45 -0.25 20.65
N SER A 19 -11.50 0.88 21.37
CA SER A 19 -11.71 0.88 22.83
C SER A 19 -13.14 0.51 23.22
N ILE A 20 -14.13 0.93 22.44
CA ILE A 20 -15.52 0.50 22.57
C ILE A 20 -15.64 -1.00 22.27
N ILE A 21 -15.03 -1.47 21.19
CA ILE A 21 -14.97 -2.89 20.82
C ILE A 21 -14.37 -3.73 21.94
N LEU A 22 -13.26 -3.30 22.52
CA LEU A 22 -12.63 -3.99 23.66
C LEU A 22 -13.63 -4.17 24.80
N LYS A 23 -14.30 -3.09 25.20
CA LYS A 23 -15.26 -3.13 26.30
C LYS A 23 -16.50 -3.97 25.95
N TRP A 24 -16.98 -3.85 24.72
CA TRP A 24 -18.13 -4.64 24.23
C TRP A 24 -17.82 -6.14 24.23
N LEU A 25 -16.63 -6.56 23.81
CA LEU A 25 -16.18 -7.94 23.86
C LEU A 25 -16.14 -8.47 25.31
N GLN A 26 -15.60 -7.68 26.25
CA GLN A 26 -15.58 -8.04 27.67
C GLN A 26 -17.00 -8.28 28.25
N THR A 27 -17.95 -7.41 27.88
CA THR A 27 -19.31 -7.46 28.47
C THR A 27 -20.23 -8.44 27.76
N THR A 28 -20.06 -8.63 26.45
CA THR A 28 -20.96 -9.47 25.62
C THR A 28 -20.55 -10.93 25.64
N TYR A 29 -19.24 -11.20 25.52
CA TYR A 29 -18.70 -12.56 25.48
C TYR A 29 -18.18 -13.06 26.84
N ASN A 30 -18.01 -12.15 27.81
CA ASN A 30 -17.41 -12.47 29.11
C ASN A 30 -16.08 -13.24 28.97
N CYS A 31 -15.24 -12.82 28.03
CA CYS A 31 -13.99 -13.48 27.65
C CYS A 31 -12.76 -12.68 28.04
N GLU A 32 -11.62 -13.34 28.10
CA GLU A 32 -10.32 -12.69 28.25
C GLU A 32 -9.92 -12.01 26.94
N ILE A 33 -9.45 -10.76 27.03
CA ILE A 33 -9.01 -9.99 25.85
C ILE A 33 -7.48 -9.84 25.88
N VAL A 34 -6.88 -10.11 24.74
CA VAL A 34 -5.49 -9.78 24.40
C VAL A 34 -5.54 -8.67 23.36
N THR A 35 -4.84 -7.57 23.56
CA THR A 35 -4.75 -6.48 22.59
C THR A 35 -3.46 -6.59 21.80
N PHE A 36 -3.56 -6.36 20.49
CA PHE A 36 -2.41 -6.29 19.60
C PHE A 36 -2.41 -4.98 18.83
N THR A 37 -1.32 -4.23 18.94
CA THR A 37 -1.06 -2.98 18.22
C THR A 37 0.22 -3.14 17.40
N ALA A 38 0.13 -2.98 16.07
CA ALA A 38 1.26 -3.00 15.19
C ALA A 38 1.82 -1.58 15.00
N ASP A 39 3.12 -1.40 15.20
CA ASP A 39 3.84 -0.23 14.67
C ASP A 39 4.23 -0.50 13.21
N LEU A 40 3.53 0.15 12.30
CA LEU A 40 3.83 0.16 10.88
C LEU A 40 4.40 1.52 10.41
N GLY A 41 4.81 2.38 11.33
CA GLY A 41 5.29 3.74 11.04
C GLY A 41 4.17 4.73 10.77
N GLN A 42 3.06 4.60 11.47
CA GLN A 42 1.91 5.52 11.40
C GLN A 42 2.20 6.91 11.97
N GLY A 43 3.30 7.07 12.70
CA GLY A 43 3.73 8.35 13.29
C GLY A 43 2.99 8.74 14.57
N GLU A 44 2.14 7.87 15.10
CA GLU A 44 1.48 8.04 16.38
C GLU A 44 2.31 7.44 17.52
N GLU A 45 2.18 8.02 18.73
CA GLU A 45 2.75 7.44 19.93
C GLU A 45 1.97 6.18 20.33
N LEU A 46 2.66 5.07 20.50
CA LEU A 46 2.05 3.76 20.84
C LEU A 46 1.74 3.63 22.33
N GLU A 47 2.46 4.36 23.16
CA GLU A 47 2.27 4.33 24.62
C GLU A 47 0.85 4.76 25.06
N PRO A 48 0.18 5.75 24.46
CA PRO A 48 -1.22 6.05 24.74
C PRO A 48 -2.17 4.87 24.52
N ALA A 49 -1.94 4.04 23.50
CA ALA A 49 -2.73 2.82 23.27
C ALA A 49 -2.54 1.82 24.43
N ARG A 50 -1.29 1.62 24.87
CA ARG A 50 -0.97 0.77 26.02
C ARG A 50 -1.67 1.25 27.30
N GLN A 51 -1.53 2.54 27.63
CA GLN A 51 -2.14 3.13 28.82
C GLN A 51 -3.66 2.99 28.81
N LYS A 52 -4.29 3.17 27.65
CA LYS A 52 -5.73 3.01 27.51
C LYS A 52 -6.17 1.55 27.67
N ALA A 53 -5.41 0.58 27.15
CA ALA A 53 -5.69 -0.84 27.36
C ALA A 53 -5.61 -1.21 28.84
N LEU A 54 -4.58 -0.75 29.56
CA LEU A 54 -4.44 -0.92 31.00
C LEU A 54 -5.62 -0.32 31.78
N LEU A 55 -6.02 0.91 31.42
CA LEU A 55 -7.16 1.59 32.05
C LEU A 55 -8.48 0.83 31.84
N LEU A 56 -8.64 0.14 30.70
CA LEU A 56 -9.78 -0.70 30.40
C LEU A 56 -9.70 -2.11 31.00
N GLY A 57 -8.71 -2.35 31.87
CA GLY A 57 -8.56 -3.57 32.67
C GLY A 57 -7.85 -4.73 31.96
N ILE A 58 -7.12 -4.46 30.87
CA ILE A 58 -6.29 -5.48 30.25
C ILE A 58 -5.02 -5.66 31.08
N LYS A 59 -4.66 -6.90 31.35
CA LYS A 59 -3.43 -7.23 32.08
C LYS A 59 -2.20 -6.89 31.25
N PRO A 60 -1.10 -6.43 31.84
CA PRO A 60 0.12 -6.06 31.12
C PRO A 60 0.65 -7.15 30.18
N GLU A 61 0.57 -8.42 30.59
CA GLU A 61 0.98 -9.59 29.80
C GLU A 61 0.10 -9.87 28.58
N ASN A 62 -1.10 -9.28 28.53
CA ASN A 62 -2.05 -9.40 27.42
C ASN A 62 -2.03 -8.19 26.48
N ILE A 63 -1.03 -7.30 26.60
CA ILE A 63 -0.88 -6.12 25.74
C ILE A 63 0.37 -6.30 24.88
N TYR A 64 0.15 -6.57 23.61
CA TYR A 64 1.19 -6.71 22.59
C TYR A 64 1.28 -5.42 21.77
N ILE A 65 2.46 -4.82 21.76
CA ILE A 65 2.80 -3.69 20.88
C ILE A 65 4.12 -4.05 20.23
N GLU A 66 4.14 -4.18 18.90
CA GLU A 66 5.29 -4.69 18.19
C GLU A 66 5.69 -3.77 17.03
N ASP A 67 6.99 -3.53 16.89
CA ASP A 67 7.57 -2.82 15.75
C ASP A 67 7.67 -3.79 14.56
N LEU A 68 6.80 -3.59 13.59
CA LEU A 68 6.74 -4.39 12.36
C LEU A 68 7.19 -3.59 11.12
N ARG A 69 7.79 -2.41 11.28
CA ARG A 69 8.17 -1.53 10.17
C ARG A 69 9.12 -2.20 9.19
N GLU A 70 10.12 -2.92 9.71
CA GLU A 70 11.10 -3.60 8.86
C GLU A 70 10.47 -4.78 8.10
N GLU A 71 9.63 -5.59 8.78
CA GLU A 71 8.89 -6.69 8.15
C GLU A 71 7.91 -6.15 7.10
N PHE A 72 7.21 -5.06 7.41
CA PHE A 72 6.27 -4.41 6.50
C PHE A 72 6.94 -3.99 5.20
N VAL A 73 8.07 -3.29 5.28
CA VAL A 73 8.73 -2.80 4.05
C VAL A 73 9.36 -3.96 3.28
N ARG A 74 10.09 -4.85 3.95
CA ARG A 74 10.81 -5.95 3.33
C ARG A 74 9.91 -6.97 2.65
N HIS A 75 8.80 -7.36 3.32
CA HIS A 75 7.98 -8.50 2.89
C HIS A 75 6.62 -8.13 2.30
N TYR A 76 6.22 -6.85 2.35
CA TYR A 76 4.95 -6.39 1.78
C TYR A 76 5.15 -5.21 0.82
N VAL A 77 5.90 -4.19 1.19
CA VAL A 77 6.12 -3.01 0.33
C VAL A 77 7.03 -3.38 -0.86
N PHE A 78 8.21 -3.93 -0.63
CA PHE A 78 9.15 -4.25 -1.72
C PHE A 78 8.62 -5.27 -2.73
N PRO A 79 7.98 -6.40 -2.33
CA PRO A 79 7.33 -7.29 -3.28
C PRO A 79 6.30 -6.58 -4.18
N MET A 80 5.50 -5.68 -3.62
CA MET A 80 4.56 -4.87 -4.35
C MET A 80 5.26 -3.92 -5.33
N PHE A 81 6.38 -3.29 -4.93
CA PHE A 81 7.16 -2.41 -5.81
C PHE A 81 7.86 -3.18 -6.93
N ARG A 82 8.36 -4.39 -6.69
CA ARG A 82 8.86 -5.26 -7.78
C ARG A 82 7.79 -5.52 -8.85
N ALA A 83 6.52 -5.60 -8.44
CA ALA A 83 5.38 -5.68 -9.36
C ALA A 83 5.05 -4.35 -10.05
N ASN A 84 5.57 -3.21 -9.60
CA ASN A 84 5.09 -1.86 -9.95
C ASN A 84 3.58 -1.70 -9.71
N ALA A 85 3.04 -2.33 -8.65
CA ALA A 85 1.61 -2.46 -8.46
C ALA A 85 0.93 -1.13 -8.14
N LEU A 86 -0.03 -0.78 -8.98
CA LEU A 86 -0.91 0.38 -8.84
C LEU A 86 -2.35 -0.06 -9.05
N TYR A 87 -3.18 0.05 -8.03
CA TYR A 87 -4.60 -0.17 -8.19
C TYR A 87 -5.22 1.01 -8.96
N GLU A 88 -5.98 0.69 -10.00
CA GLU A 88 -6.58 1.67 -10.92
C GLU A 88 -5.58 2.72 -11.46
N GLY A 89 -4.32 2.30 -11.59
CA GLY A 89 -3.24 3.10 -12.17
C GLY A 89 -2.64 4.19 -11.27
N GLN A 90 -3.10 4.34 -10.04
CA GLN A 90 -2.70 5.44 -9.15
C GLN A 90 -2.43 5.03 -7.69
N TYR A 91 -3.23 4.12 -7.10
CA TYR A 91 -3.17 3.81 -5.70
C TYR A 91 -2.06 2.79 -5.37
N LEU A 92 -1.13 3.18 -4.49
CA LEU A 92 0.02 2.37 -4.06
C LEU A 92 -0.30 1.35 -2.95
N LEU A 93 -1.57 1.01 -2.72
CA LEU A 93 -2.01 -0.14 -1.92
C LEU A 93 -1.59 -0.16 -0.44
N GLY A 94 -1.19 0.97 0.15
CA GLY A 94 -0.60 1.00 1.48
C GLY A 94 -1.46 0.40 2.60
N THR A 95 -2.77 0.68 2.61
CA THR A 95 -3.71 0.02 3.55
C THR A 95 -3.89 -1.46 3.19
N SER A 96 -3.97 -1.77 1.88
CA SER A 96 -4.25 -3.13 1.41
C SER A 96 -3.16 -4.14 1.78
N ILE A 97 -1.89 -3.71 1.84
CA ILE A 97 -0.75 -4.57 2.24
C ILE A 97 -0.47 -4.54 3.75
N ALA A 98 -1.00 -3.54 4.48
CA ALA A 98 -0.86 -3.48 5.94
C ALA A 98 -1.75 -4.51 6.64
N ARG A 99 -2.99 -4.70 6.18
CA ARG A 99 -3.96 -5.60 6.83
C ARG A 99 -3.53 -7.07 6.85
N PRO A 100 -2.99 -7.66 5.76
CA PRO A 100 -2.48 -9.04 5.81
C PRO A 100 -1.31 -9.22 6.79
N LEU A 101 -0.40 -8.26 6.95
CA LEU A 101 0.65 -8.33 7.97
C LEU A 101 0.07 -8.30 9.38
N ILE A 102 -0.86 -7.38 9.66
CA ILE A 102 -1.52 -7.29 10.97
C ILE A 102 -2.28 -8.60 11.25
N ALA A 103 -3.02 -9.12 10.26
CA ALA A 103 -3.76 -10.38 10.40
C ALA A 103 -2.84 -11.57 10.69
N LYS A 104 -1.71 -11.66 9.97
CA LYS A 104 -0.69 -12.70 10.20
C LYS A 104 -0.20 -12.66 11.64
N ARG A 105 0.26 -11.49 12.10
CA ARG A 105 0.81 -11.40 13.45
C ARG A 105 -0.24 -11.60 14.53
N GLN A 106 -1.48 -11.18 14.29
CA GLN A 106 -2.60 -11.41 15.21
C GLN A 106 -2.91 -12.91 15.35
N ILE A 107 -2.86 -13.70 14.27
CA ILE A 107 -3.02 -15.16 14.33
C ILE A 107 -1.85 -15.80 15.08
N GLU A 108 -0.62 -15.40 14.82
CA GLU A 108 0.56 -15.90 15.54
C GLU A 108 0.44 -15.65 17.07
N ILE A 109 -0.01 -14.45 17.47
CA ILE A 109 -0.29 -14.14 18.89
C ILE A 109 -1.44 -15.01 19.40
N ALA A 110 -2.52 -15.19 18.63
CA ALA A 110 -3.64 -16.03 19.03
C ALA A 110 -3.21 -17.49 19.32
N GLU A 111 -2.31 -18.03 18.51
CA GLU A 111 -1.71 -19.35 18.74
C GLU A 111 -0.82 -19.38 19.98
N GLN A 112 0.02 -18.36 20.13
CA GLN A 112 0.92 -18.24 21.28
C GLN A 112 0.19 -18.17 22.63
N VAL A 113 -0.94 -17.46 22.69
CA VAL A 113 -1.72 -17.29 23.95
C VAL A 113 -2.87 -18.26 24.09
N GLY A 114 -3.06 -19.17 23.13
CA GLY A 114 -4.15 -20.15 23.12
C GLY A 114 -5.53 -19.48 23.00
N ALA A 115 -5.64 -18.41 22.20
CA ALA A 115 -6.92 -17.76 21.93
C ALA A 115 -7.73 -18.57 20.91
N ASP A 116 -9.05 -18.59 21.13
CA ASP A 116 -10.03 -19.28 20.28
C ASP A 116 -10.76 -18.33 19.32
N ALA A 117 -10.51 -17.03 19.44
CA ALA A 117 -11.08 -16.03 18.52
C ALA A 117 -10.13 -14.85 18.26
N VAL A 118 -10.37 -14.19 17.12
CA VAL A 118 -9.78 -12.90 16.75
C VAL A 118 -10.87 -11.88 16.46
N SER A 119 -10.56 -10.59 16.66
CA SER A 119 -11.48 -9.49 16.39
C SER A 119 -10.76 -8.32 15.74
N HIS A 120 -11.50 -7.58 14.91
CA HIS A 120 -11.03 -6.36 14.25
C HIS A 120 -12.06 -5.24 14.31
N GLY A 121 -11.62 -3.98 14.16
CA GLY A 121 -12.46 -2.79 14.19
C GLY A 121 -12.94 -2.30 12.82
N ALA A 122 -12.74 -3.06 11.76
CA ALA A 122 -13.14 -2.65 10.42
C ALA A 122 -14.66 -2.59 10.26
N THR A 123 -15.15 -1.51 9.63
CA THR A 123 -16.59 -1.31 9.40
C THR A 123 -17.12 -2.21 8.29
N GLY A 124 -18.44 -2.50 8.32
CA GLY A 124 -19.09 -3.33 7.31
C GLY A 124 -19.18 -2.74 5.89
N LYS A 125 -18.81 -1.45 5.72
CA LYS A 125 -18.80 -0.77 4.41
C LYS A 125 -17.43 -0.70 3.75
N GLY A 126 -16.37 -1.00 4.50
CA GLY A 126 -14.98 -0.91 4.03
C GLY A 126 -14.44 -2.23 3.49
N ASN A 127 -13.37 -2.16 2.67
CA ASN A 127 -12.64 -3.34 2.21
C ASN A 127 -11.84 -4.00 3.34
N ASP A 128 -11.51 -3.28 4.40
CA ASP A 128 -10.60 -3.75 5.44
C ASP A 128 -11.11 -4.98 6.18
N GLN A 129 -12.43 -5.08 6.40
CA GLN A 129 -13.03 -6.30 6.94
C GLN A 129 -12.69 -7.53 6.07
N VAL A 130 -12.78 -7.38 4.75
CA VAL A 130 -12.48 -8.47 3.79
C VAL A 130 -11.00 -8.83 3.89
N ARG A 131 -10.12 -7.84 3.92
CA ARG A 131 -8.64 -8.02 4.00
C ARG A 131 -8.22 -8.74 5.28
N PHE A 132 -8.78 -8.37 6.43
CA PHE A 132 -8.54 -9.05 7.70
C PHE A 132 -9.03 -10.50 7.66
N GLU A 133 -10.29 -10.69 7.30
CA GLU A 133 -10.93 -12.00 7.42
C GLU A 133 -10.39 -13.02 6.41
N LEU A 134 -10.13 -12.61 5.15
CA LEU A 134 -9.46 -13.48 4.19
C LEU A 134 -8.05 -13.88 4.67
N GLY A 135 -7.33 -12.95 5.34
CA GLY A 135 -6.05 -13.25 5.98
C GLY A 135 -6.20 -14.28 7.09
N TYR A 136 -7.17 -14.10 7.99
CA TYR A 136 -7.42 -15.06 9.08
C TYR A 136 -7.78 -16.44 8.55
N TYR A 137 -8.72 -16.54 7.61
CA TYR A 137 -9.12 -17.83 7.02
C TYR A 137 -7.99 -18.55 6.28
N ALA A 138 -7.11 -17.79 5.62
CA ALA A 138 -5.96 -18.35 4.94
C ALA A 138 -4.93 -18.95 5.91
N LEU A 139 -4.72 -18.30 7.07
CA LEU A 139 -3.69 -18.65 8.03
C LEU A 139 -4.17 -19.62 9.12
N LYS A 140 -5.44 -19.50 9.54
CA LYS A 140 -6.07 -20.33 10.56
C LYS A 140 -7.55 -20.56 10.25
N PRO A 141 -7.90 -21.53 9.38
CA PRO A 141 -9.26 -21.72 8.86
C PRO A 141 -10.34 -21.92 9.93
N ASP A 142 -9.97 -22.47 11.09
CA ASP A 142 -10.90 -22.82 12.17
C ASP A 142 -11.08 -21.71 13.21
N ILE A 143 -10.36 -20.59 13.10
CA ILE A 143 -10.44 -19.50 14.07
C ILE A 143 -11.82 -18.86 14.07
N THR A 144 -12.36 -18.57 15.25
CA THR A 144 -13.58 -17.79 15.35
C THR A 144 -13.27 -16.30 15.08
N ILE A 145 -14.00 -15.68 14.17
CA ILE A 145 -13.87 -14.26 13.86
C ILE A 145 -15.06 -13.51 14.48
N ILE A 146 -14.76 -12.48 15.25
CA ILE A 146 -15.76 -11.58 15.83
C ILE A 146 -15.61 -10.22 15.15
N ALA A 147 -16.63 -9.80 14.43
CA ALA A 147 -16.68 -8.53 13.71
C ALA A 147 -17.77 -7.62 14.29
N PRO A 148 -17.46 -6.84 15.34
CA PRO A 148 -18.49 -6.12 16.13
C PRO A 148 -19.40 -5.23 15.30
N TRP A 149 -18.87 -4.56 14.27
CA TRP A 149 -19.67 -3.71 13.38
C TRP A 149 -20.80 -4.44 12.64
N ARG A 150 -20.79 -5.77 12.58
CA ARG A 150 -21.87 -6.60 12.02
C ARG A 150 -22.74 -7.26 13.09
N GLU A 151 -22.33 -7.20 14.36
CA GLU A 151 -22.97 -7.94 15.45
C GLU A 151 -23.69 -7.03 16.45
N TRP A 152 -23.18 -5.81 16.68
CA TRP A 152 -23.77 -4.89 17.64
C TRP A 152 -24.88 -4.04 17.06
N ASP A 153 -25.78 -3.56 17.96
CA ASP A 153 -26.95 -2.75 17.58
C ASP A 153 -26.67 -1.23 17.59
N PHE A 154 -25.43 -0.78 17.70
CA PHE A 154 -25.10 0.64 17.74
C PHE A 154 -25.39 1.31 16.40
N LYS A 155 -26.36 2.24 16.39
CA LYS A 155 -26.73 3.02 15.21
C LYS A 155 -26.10 4.41 15.28
N GLY A 156 -24.91 4.55 14.68
CA GLY A 156 -24.23 5.82 14.55
C GLY A 156 -23.29 6.18 15.72
N ARG A 157 -22.60 7.32 15.54
CA ARG A 157 -21.55 7.79 16.44
C ARG A 157 -22.05 8.14 17.85
N ASP A 158 -23.27 8.69 17.96
CA ASP A 158 -23.84 9.10 19.25
C ASP A 158 -24.06 7.89 20.17
N ALA A 159 -24.54 6.77 19.63
CA ALA A 159 -24.70 5.54 20.39
C ALA A 159 -23.36 5.00 20.89
N LEU A 160 -22.29 5.10 20.11
CA LEU A 160 -20.94 4.73 20.50
C LEU A 160 -20.41 5.64 21.62
N ILE A 161 -20.66 6.95 21.53
CA ILE A 161 -20.27 7.92 22.57
C ILE A 161 -21.02 7.62 23.88
N CYS A 162 -22.34 7.40 23.83
CA CYS A 162 -23.12 7.04 25.03
C CYS A 162 -22.62 5.76 25.67
N PHE A 163 -22.27 4.72 24.87
CA PHE A 163 -21.69 3.50 25.41
C PHE A 163 -20.33 3.74 26.07
N ALA A 164 -19.48 4.55 25.43
CA ALA A 164 -18.17 4.91 25.98
C ALA A 164 -18.30 5.65 27.31
N GLU A 165 -19.20 6.63 27.43
CA GLU A 165 -19.45 7.37 28.65
C GLU A 165 -19.99 6.46 29.77
N ALA A 166 -20.95 5.58 29.45
CA ALA A 166 -21.54 4.64 30.41
C ALA A 166 -20.50 3.64 30.98
N HIS A 167 -19.43 3.36 30.24
CA HIS A 167 -18.40 2.42 30.65
C HIS A 167 -17.05 3.09 31.03
N GLY A 168 -17.04 4.41 31.19
CA GLY A 168 -15.84 5.16 31.60
C GLY A 168 -14.68 5.10 30.61
N ILE A 169 -14.97 4.89 29.32
CA ILE A 169 -13.94 4.92 28.27
C ILE A 169 -13.53 6.37 28.02
N PRO A 170 -12.24 6.73 28.17
CA PRO A 170 -11.79 8.10 27.98
C PRO A 170 -12.02 8.58 26.53
N ILE A 171 -12.81 9.62 26.38
CA ILE A 171 -13.00 10.33 25.10
C ILE A 171 -12.16 11.61 25.19
N ALA A 172 -11.13 11.73 24.35
CA ALA A 172 -10.32 12.95 24.32
C ALA A 172 -11.20 14.17 23.97
N MET A 173 -11.12 15.23 24.80
CA MET A 173 -12.00 16.41 24.64
C MET A 173 -11.92 17.09 23.26
N GLY A 174 -10.76 16.97 22.56
CA GLY A 174 -10.60 17.43 21.17
C GLY A 174 -11.28 16.56 20.11
N LYS A 175 -11.59 15.32 20.42
CA LYS A 175 -12.17 14.35 19.47
C LYS A 175 -13.70 14.43 19.31
N ARG A 176 -14.39 15.26 20.10
CA ARG A 176 -15.78 15.64 19.82
C ARG A 176 -15.92 16.49 18.54
N ASN A 177 -14.83 17.18 18.16
CA ASN A 177 -14.73 18.01 16.95
C ASN A 177 -13.60 17.51 16.05
N GLU A 178 -13.43 16.19 15.90
CA GLU A 178 -12.37 15.60 15.05
C GLU A 178 -12.48 16.07 13.60
N ALA A 179 -11.31 15.96 12.92
CA ALA A 179 -11.18 16.20 11.49
C ALA A 179 -12.41 15.67 10.75
N PRO A 180 -12.99 16.45 9.84
CA PRO A 180 -14.21 16.07 9.12
C PRO A 180 -13.92 14.99 8.06
N PHE A 181 -13.08 14.02 8.40
CA PHE A 181 -12.70 12.86 7.58
C PHE A 181 -11.92 11.83 8.43
N SER A 182 -11.86 10.58 7.97
CA SER A 182 -11.07 9.51 8.58
C SER A 182 -9.66 9.49 8.03
N ILE A 183 -8.67 9.18 8.87
CA ILE A 183 -7.26 9.05 8.47
C ILE A 183 -6.76 7.65 8.84
N ASP A 184 -6.06 6.98 7.91
CA ASP A 184 -5.31 5.76 8.14
C ASP A 184 -3.87 5.98 7.63
N ALA A 185 -2.87 5.60 8.42
CA ALA A 185 -1.47 5.86 8.12
C ALA A 185 -0.57 4.66 8.41
N ASN A 186 0.48 4.52 7.61
CA ASN A 186 1.61 3.64 7.84
C ASN A 186 2.87 4.21 7.16
N LEU A 187 3.98 3.50 7.21
CA LEU A 187 5.24 3.99 6.64
C LEU A 187 5.16 4.27 5.13
N LEU A 188 4.34 3.54 4.38
CA LEU A 188 4.20 3.76 2.94
C LEU A 188 3.31 4.97 2.61
N HIS A 189 2.18 5.13 3.30
CA HIS A 189 1.20 6.15 2.93
C HIS A 189 0.40 6.72 4.12
N THR A 190 -0.31 7.81 3.84
CA THR A 190 -1.48 8.27 4.58
C THR A 190 -2.66 8.26 3.62
N SER A 191 -3.81 7.76 4.07
CA SER A 191 -5.09 7.86 3.36
C SER A 191 -6.09 8.65 4.18
N SER A 192 -6.85 9.52 3.52
CA SER A 192 -7.93 10.31 4.11
C SER A 192 -9.20 10.12 3.30
N GLU A 193 -10.33 9.85 3.96
CA GLU A 193 -11.61 9.57 3.31
C GLU A 193 -12.81 10.01 4.17
N GLY A 194 -13.96 10.20 3.53
CA GLY A 194 -15.23 10.47 4.18
C GLY A 194 -15.50 11.96 4.44
N MET A 195 -16.72 12.26 4.87
CA MET A 195 -17.19 13.59 5.27
C MET A 195 -16.94 14.67 4.20
N VAL A 196 -16.06 15.62 4.49
CA VAL A 196 -15.72 16.74 3.57
C VAL A 196 -15.15 16.27 2.22
N LEU A 197 -14.68 15.03 2.12
CA LEU A 197 -14.09 14.45 0.91
C LEU A 197 -15.11 13.67 0.06
N GLU A 198 -16.34 13.50 0.52
CA GLU A 198 -17.33 12.65 -0.17
C GLU A 198 -17.87 13.28 -1.47
N ASP A 199 -17.83 14.60 -1.60
CA ASP A 199 -18.23 15.29 -2.82
C ASP A 199 -17.05 15.44 -3.80
N PRO A 200 -17.00 14.65 -4.90
CA PRO A 200 -15.89 14.72 -5.85
C PRO A 200 -15.88 16.00 -6.70
N SER A 201 -16.94 16.82 -6.63
CA SER A 201 -16.96 18.13 -7.32
C SER A 201 -16.20 19.21 -6.56
N GLN A 202 -15.86 18.96 -5.29
CA GLN A 202 -15.16 19.93 -4.44
C GLN A 202 -13.65 19.65 -4.42
N GLY A 203 -12.86 20.71 -4.51
CA GLY A 203 -11.40 20.62 -4.30
C GLY A 203 -11.08 20.13 -2.88
N VAL A 204 -9.97 19.46 -2.74
CA VAL A 204 -9.50 18.97 -1.43
C VAL A 204 -8.96 20.14 -0.62
N PRO A 205 -9.47 20.38 0.60
CA PRO A 205 -8.92 21.43 1.47
C PRO A 205 -7.46 21.16 1.84
N ASP A 206 -6.62 22.20 1.92
CA ASP A 206 -5.20 22.09 2.23
C ASP A 206 -4.90 21.34 3.53
N TYR A 207 -5.75 21.49 4.55
CA TYR A 207 -5.57 20.84 5.85
C TYR A 207 -5.71 19.31 5.83
N VAL A 208 -6.19 18.73 4.73
CA VAL A 208 -6.26 17.27 4.54
C VAL A 208 -4.86 16.69 4.33
N TYR A 209 -3.98 17.45 3.69
CA TYR A 209 -2.62 17.02 3.43
C TYR A 209 -1.75 17.21 4.67
N SER A 210 -1.49 16.12 5.37
CA SER A 210 -0.74 16.11 6.64
C SER A 210 0.71 15.68 6.48
N ARG A 211 1.03 14.97 5.41
CA ARG A 211 2.33 14.32 5.21
C ARG A 211 3.22 15.05 4.20
N THR A 212 2.66 15.80 3.27
CA THR A 212 3.41 16.47 2.19
C THR A 212 3.28 17.99 2.27
N ALA A 213 4.37 18.69 2.01
CA ALA A 213 4.33 20.14 1.80
C ALA A 213 3.48 20.46 0.58
N ASP A 214 2.88 21.66 0.58
CA ASP A 214 2.27 22.21 -0.62
C ASP A 214 3.35 22.39 -1.71
N PRO A 215 3.17 21.82 -2.92
CA PRO A 215 4.14 21.93 -4.00
C PRO A 215 4.51 23.39 -4.33
N GLU A 216 3.59 24.33 -4.21
CA GLU A 216 3.86 25.76 -4.44
C GLU A 216 4.81 26.34 -3.40
N LYS A 217 4.75 25.84 -2.16
CA LYS A 217 5.58 26.26 -1.01
C LYS A 217 6.85 25.42 -0.83
N ALA A 218 7.03 24.37 -1.65
CA ALA A 218 8.23 23.56 -1.63
C ALA A 218 9.47 24.36 -2.07
N PRO A 219 10.70 23.92 -1.66
CA PRO A 219 11.92 24.68 -1.94
C PRO A 219 12.13 25.00 -3.43
N ASP A 220 12.62 26.22 -3.71
CA ASP A 220 12.97 26.65 -5.07
C ASP A 220 14.26 26.00 -5.59
N LYS A 221 15.07 25.41 -4.70
CA LYS A 221 16.25 24.65 -5.07
C LYS A 221 15.89 23.18 -5.17
N PRO A 222 16.08 22.54 -6.35
CA PRO A 222 15.80 21.11 -6.49
C PRO A 222 16.75 20.25 -5.64
N THR A 223 16.26 19.09 -5.18
CA THR A 223 17.06 18.07 -4.50
C THR A 223 17.40 16.97 -5.50
N THR A 224 18.69 16.66 -5.65
CA THR A 224 19.13 15.51 -6.47
C THR A 224 19.50 14.37 -5.54
N ILE A 225 19.03 13.16 -5.87
CA ILE A 225 19.34 11.94 -5.13
C ILE A 225 19.75 10.82 -6.08
N THR A 226 20.47 9.84 -5.54
CA THR A 226 20.72 8.56 -6.21
C THR A 226 20.12 7.43 -5.38
N ILE A 227 19.52 6.44 -6.05
CA ILE A 227 19.02 5.22 -5.40
C ILE A 227 19.68 4.03 -6.06
N ASP A 228 20.31 3.18 -5.25
CA ASP A 228 20.91 1.94 -5.68
C ASP A 228 19.93 0.78 -5.49
N PHE A 229 19.86 -0.09 -6.50
CA PHE A 229 18.99 -1.27 -6.53
C PHE A 229 19.80 -2.56 -6.61
N GLU A 230 19.32 -3.59 -5.94
CA GLU A 230 19.79 -4.97 -6.07
C GLU A 230 18.59 -5.90 -6.24
N LYS A 231 18.52 -6.59 -7.39
CA LYS A 231 17.42 -7.53 -7.72
C LYS A 231 16.00 -6.93 -7.50
N GLY A 232 15.82 -5.68 -7.91
CA GLY A 232 14.56 -4.95 -7.81
C GLY A 232 14.30 -4.24 -6.48
N ASP A 233 15.04 -4.53 -5.43
CA ASP A 233 14.91 -3.86 -4.14
C ASP A 233 15.88 -2.68 -4.02
N ALA A 234 15.42 -1.55 -3.49
CA ALA A 234 16.29 -0.43 -3.18
C ALA A 234 17.12 -0.73 -1.93
N VAL A 235 18.44 -0.50 -2.01
CA VAL A 235 19.39 -0.88 -0.96
C VAL A 235 20.20 0.29 -0.42
N ALA A 236 20.31 1.41 -1.15
CA ALA A 236 21.03 2.59 -0.70
C ALA A 236 20.46 3.89 -1.28
N ILE A 237 20.69 4.99 -0.58
CA ILE A 237 20.43 6.36 -1.04
C ILE A 237 21.74 7.13 -0.94
N ASP A 238 22.15 7.79 -2.04
CA ASP A 238 23.39 8.57 -2.14
C ASP A 238 24.64 7.79 -1.67
N GLY A 239 24.67 6.48 -2.00
CA GLY A 239 25.73 5.56 -1.64
C GLY A 239 25.72 5.06 -0.19
N ASN A 240 24.78 5.49 0.63
CA ASN A 240 24.62 5.02 2.00
C ASN A 240 23.63 3.86 2.05
N SER A 241 24.12 2.67 2.41
CA SER A 241 23.28 1.48 2.60
C SER A 241 22.34 1.68 3.80
N LEU A 242 21.06 1.36 3.61
CA LEU A 242 20.00 1.54 4.60
C LEU A 242 19.15 0.27 4.70
N SER A 243 18.56 0.04 5.87
CA SER A 243 17.54 -0.99 6.00
C SER A 243 16.27 -0.58 5.22
N PRO A 244 15.45 -1.53 4.74
CA PRO A 244 14.22 -1.23 4.00
C PRO A 244 13.34 -0.16 4.65
N ALA A 245 13.05 -0.29 5.94
CA ALA A 245 12.22 0.69 6.65
C ALA A 245 12.89 2.08 6.73
N THR A 246 14.18 2.13 7.04
CA THR A 246 14.94 3.38 7.12
C THR A 246 15.04 4.04 5.73
N LEU A 247 15.23 3.26 4.67
CA LEU A 247 15.27 3.74 3.30
C LEU A 247 13.95 4.41 2.90
N LEU A 248 12.83 3.73 3.14
CA LEU A 248 11.50 4.28 2.83
C LEU A 248 11.20 5.52 3.67
N ALA A 249 11.55 5.54 4.96
CA ALA A 249 11.41 6.72 5.81
C ALA A 249 12.22 7.90 5.26
N ARG A 250 13.46 7.67 4.82
CA ARG A 250 14.29 8.71 4.20
C ARG A 250 13.70 9.26 2.91
N LEU A 251 13.14 8.38 2.07
CA LEU A 251 12.44 8.80 0.84
C LEU A 251 11.15 9.58 1.17
N ASN A 252 10.44 9.20 2.22
CA ASN A 252 9.28 9.95 2.72
C ASN A 252 9.65 11.38 3.11
N ASP A 253 10.76 11.58 3.84
CA ASP A 253 11.23 12.92 4.23
C ASP A 253 11.56 13.77 3.00
N LEU A 254 12.26 13.19 2.03
CA LEU A 254 12.63 13.88 0.79
C LEU A 254 11.39 14.25 -0.05
N GLY A 255 10.45 13.30 -0.19
CA GLY A 255 9.20 13.54 -0.91
C GLY A 255 8.30 14.55 -0.19
N ARG A 256 8.21 14.45 1.14
CA ARG A 256 7.47 15.40 1.98
C ARG A 256 7.90 16.84 1.76
N ILE A 257 9.20 17.10 1.84
CA ILE A 257 9.77 18.47 1.69
C ILE A 257 9.53 19.00 0.29
N ASN A 258 9.59 18.15 -0.74
CA ASN A 258 9.43 18.53 -2.14
C ASN A 258 7.97 18.47 -2.62
N GLY A 259 6.99 18.20 -1.76
CA GLY A 259 5.57 18.18 -2.10
C GLY A 259 5.16 17.03 -3.03
N ILE A 260 5.88 15.92 -3.01
CA ILE A 260 5.68 14.76 -3.90
C ILE A 260 4.70 13.75 -3.29
N GLY A 261 3.84 13.14 -4.12
CA GLY A 261 3.08 11.94 -3.77
C GLY A 261 1.64 12.18 -3.33
N ARG A 262 1.01 13.28 -3.70
CA ARG A 262 -0.43 13.54 -3.50
C ARG A 262 -1.25 12.89 -4.60
N VAL A 263 -2.29 12.14 -4.24
CA VAL A 263 -3.23 11.49 -5.17
C VAL A 263 -4.65 11.70 -4.68
N ASP A 264 -5.52 12.21 -5.54
CA ASP A 264 -6.98 12.29 -5.38
C ASP A 264 -7.61 11.25 -6.31
N LEU A 265 -8.21 10.21 -5.76
CA LEU A 265 -8.70 9.07 -6.52
C LEU A 265 -10.13 8.73 -6.14
N VAL A 266 -11.00 8.60 -7.14
CA VAL A 266 -12.29 7.92 -6.99
C VAL A 266 -12.12 6.47 -7.42
N GLU A 267 -12.01 5.58 -6.44
CA GLU A 267 -11.74 4.16 -6.63
C GLU A 267 -12.99 3.28 -6.56
N ASN A 268 -12.91 2.09 -7.12
CA ASN A 268 -13.96 1.07 -7.02
C ASN A 268 -13.62 0.10 -5.90
N ARG A 269 -14.37 0.15 -4.79
CA ARG A 269 -14.19 -0.80 -3.68
C ARG A 269 -14.66 -2.21 -4.07
N PHE A 270 -13.99 -3.22 -3.53
CA PHE A 270 -14.34 -4.63 -3.76
C PHE A 270 -15.78 -4.94 -3.32
N VAL A 271 -16.29 -4.27 -2.31
CA VAL A 271 -17.67 -4.37 -1.85
C VAL A 271 -18.69 -3.73 -2.81
N GLY A 272 -18.29 -3.21 -3.97
CA GLY A 272 -19.15 -2.79 -5.06
C GLY A 272 -19.57 -1.32 -5.06
N ILE A 273 -18.92 -0.46 -4.26
CA ILE A 273 -19.21 0.99 -4.20
C ILE A 273 -18.01 1.82 -4.66
N LYS A 274 -18.28 3.01 -5.19
CA LYS A 274 -17.23 4.02 -5.44
C LYS A 274 -16.95 4.79 -4.15
N SER A 275 -15.67 5.09 -3.93
CA SER A 275 -15.23 5.90 -2.80
C SER A 275 -14.12 6.83 -3.24
N ARG A 276 -14.14 8.08 -2.77
CA ARG A 276 -13.03 8.99 -2.96
C ARG A 276 -12.05 8.88 -1.81
N GLY A 277 -10.79 8.66 -2.13
CA GLY A 277 -9.68 8.62 -1.20
C GLY A 277 -8.61 9.64 -1.57
N MET A 278 -8.09 10.33 -0.55
CA MET A 278 -6.92 11.18 -0.68
C MET A 278 -5.72 10.45 -0.11
N TYR A 279 -4.70 10.27 -0.94
CA TYR A 279 -3.50 9.54 -0.58
C TYR A 279 -2.27 10.44 -0.61
N GLU A 280 -1.38 10.24 0.36
CA GLU A 280 -0.06 10.87 0.39
C GLU A 280 0.98 9.75 0.50
N THR A 281 1.75 9.55 -0.58
CA THR A 281 2.75 8.48 -0.72
C THR A 281 4.12 9.01 -1.13
N PRO A 282 4.73 9.95 -0.36
CA PRO A 282 5.89 10.68 -0.82
C PRO A 282 7.08 9.78 -1.21
N GLY A 283 7.50 8.92 -0.32
CA GLY A 283 8.61 7.99 -0.58
C GLY A 283 8.25 6.90 -1.58
N GLY A 284 7.00 6.41 -1.52
CA GLY A 284 6.49 5.40 -2.46
C GLY A 284 6.48 5.90 -3.90
N THR A 285 6.08 7.14 -4.15
CA THR A 285 6.09 7.75 -5.48
C THR A 285 7.52 7.82 -6.05
N ILE A 286 8.47 8.32 -5.26
CA ILE A 286 9.89 8.38 -5.64
C ILE A 286 10.44 6.97 -5.92
N LEU A 287 10.14 6.00 -5.07
CA LEU A 287 10.61 4.62 -5.20
C LEU A 287 10.07 3.96 -6.47
N LEU A 288 8.79 4.16 -6.78
CA LEU A 288 8.16 3.63 -8.01
C LEU A 288 8.82 4.20 -9.27
N ALA A 289 9.02 5.51 -9.32
CA ALA A 289 9.68 6.16 -10.45
C ALA A 289 11.12 5.64 -10.63
N ALA A 290 11.87 5.50 -9.52
CA ALA A 290 13.22 4.96 -9.55
C ALA A 290 13.26 3.50 -10.00
N HIS A 291 12.38 2.65 -9.48
CA HIS A 291 12.30 1.23 -9.84
C HIS A 291 11.98 1.05 -11.32
N ARG A 292 10.96 1.75 -11.85
CA ARG A 292 10.70 1.76 -13.29
C ARG A 292 11.87 2.29 -14.12
N GLY A 293 12.63 3.22 -13.56
CA GLY A 293 13.84 3.75 -14.18
C GLY A 293 14.92 2.69 -14.38
N ILE A 294 15.22 1.88 -13.37
CA ILE A 294 16.23 0.81 -13.51
C ILE A 294 15.72 -0.34 -14.39
N GLU A 295 14.45 -0.71 -14.28
CA GLU A 295 13.85 -1.71 -15.14
C GLU A 295 13.95 -1.34 -16.63
N SER A 296 13.80 -0.06 -16.96
CA SER A 296 13.82 0.41 -18.36
C SER A 296 15.08 0.10 -19.12
N ILE A 297 16.19 -0.16 -18.42
CA ILE A 297 17.48 -0.51 -19.04
C ILE A 297 17.91 -1.96 -18.76
N THR A 298 17.23 -2.69 -17.89
CA THR A 298 17.63 -4.05 -17.47
C THR A 298 16.65 -5.13 -17.90
N LEU A 299 15.42 -4.80 -18.21
CA LEU A 299 14.43 -5.73 -18.74
C LEU A 299 14.39 -5.65 -20.28
N ASP A 300 14.32 -6.81 -20.94
CA ASP A 300 14.00 -6.83 -22.35
C ASP A 300 12.53 -6.46 -22.59
N ARG A 301 12.21 -6.08 -23.86
CA ARG A 301 10.89 -5.62 -24.26
C ARG A 301 9.78 -6.62 -23.91
N GLY A 302 10.00 -7.92 -24.15
CA GLY A 302 8.98 -8.95 -23.95
C GLY A 302 8.66 -9.13 -22.47
N ALA A 303 9.71 -9.23 -21.64
CA ALA A 303 9.55 -9.36 -20.18
C ALA A 303 8.92 -8.11 -19.55
N ALA A 304 9.33 -6.91 -19.99
CA ALA A 304 8.77 -5.65 -19.50
C ALA A 304 7.27 -5.53 -19.79
N HIS A 305 6.85 -5.83 -21.03
CA HIS A 305 5.44 -5.78 -21.41
C HIS A 305 4.60 -6.83 -20.68
N LEU A 306 5.09 -8.08 -20.59
CA LEU A 306 4.40 -9.14 -19.86
C LEU A 306 4.21 -8.74 -18.39
N LYS A 307 5.25 -8.20 -17.75
CA LYS A 307 5.17 -7.73 -16.37
C LYS A 307 4.12 -6.62 -16.20
N ASP A 308 4.06 -5.65 -17.13
CA ASP A 308 3.05 -4.59 -17.10
C ASP A 308 1.62 -5.13 -17.32
N GLU A 309 1.44 -6.23 -18.08
CA GLU A 309 0.16 -6.92 -18.21
C GLU A 309 -0.27 -7.66 -16.92
N LEU A 310 0.69 -8.19 -16.17
CA LEU A 310 0.42 -8.88 -14.90
C LEU A 310 0.11 -7.91 -13.75
N MET A 311 0.65 -6.70 -13.79
CA MET A 311 0.55 -5.72 -12.72
C MET A 311 -0.90 -5.39 -12.31
N PRO A 312 -1.87 -5.12 -13.22
CA PRO A 312 -3.24 -4.81 -12.83
C PRO A 312 -3.90 -5.96 -12.08
N LYS A 313 -3.63 -7.21 -12.49
CA LYS A 313 -4.18 -8.39 -11.80
C LYS A 313 -3.55 -8.58 -10.42
N TYR A 314 -2.26 -8.37 -10.30
CA TYR A 314 -1.58 -8.38 -9.01
C TYR A 314 -2.15 -7.30 -8.07
N ALA A 315 -2.31 -6.07 -8.55
CA ALA A 315 -2.86 -4.98 -7.77
C ALA A 315 -4.31 -5.24 -7.33
N GLU A 316 -5.14 -5.80 -8.21
CA GLU A 316 -6.52 -6.21 -7.90
C GLU A 316 -6.57 -7.25 -6.78
N LEU A 317 -5.75 -8.31 -6.85
CA LEU A 317 -5.70 -9.35 -5.82
C LEU A 317 -5.31 -8.76 -4.46
N VAL A 318 -4.29 -7.92 -4.44
CA VAL A 318 -3.83 -7.25 -3.21
C VAL A 318 -4.91 -6.32 -2.66
N TYR A 319 -5.51 -5.50 -3.52
CA TYR A 319 -6.58 -4.57 -3.13
C TYR A 319 -7.78 -5.29 -2.52
N ASN A 320 -8.16 -6.43 -3.09
CA ASN A 320 -9.29 -7.25 -2.68
C ASN A 320 -9.01 -8.13 -1.45
N GLY A 321 -7.78 -8.15 -0.91
CA GLY A 321 -7.43 -8.90 0.30
C GLY A 321 -6.89 -10.31 0.07
N PHE A 322 -6.60 -10.70 -1.17
CA PHE A 322 -6.07 -12.02 -1.54
C PHE A 322 -4.54 -12.11 -1.43
N TRP A 323 -3.94 -11.48 -0.42
CA TRP A 323 -2.49 -11.51 -0.21
C TRP A 323 -1.92 -12.93 -0.10
N PHE A 324 -2.63 -13.84 0.60
CA PHE A 324 -2.22 -15.22 0.83
C PHE A 324 -2.80 -16.20 -0.20
N SER A 325 -3.32 -15.73 -1.34
CA SER A 325 -3.87 -16.61 -2.35
C SER A 325 -2.80 -17.20 -3.28
N PRO A 326 -3.00 -18.44 -3.79
CA PRO A 326 -2.08 -19.06 -4.73
C PRO A 326 -1.83 -18.22 -5.99
N GLU A 327 -2.87 -17.51 -6.49
CA GLU A 327 -2.76 -16.65 -7.68
C GLU A 327 -1.80 -15.50 -7.46
N ARG A 328 -1.87 -14.84 -6.29
CA ARG A 328 -0.93 -13.76 -5.95
C ARG A 328 0.49 -14.30 -5.82
N GLU A 329 0.67 -15.48 -5.22
CA GLU A 329 1.98 -16.13 -5.07
C GLU A 329 2.59 -16.52 -6.41
N MET A 330 1.78 -17.05 -7.34
CA MET A 330 2.22 -17.36 -8.70
C MET A 330 2.67 -16.08 -9.44
N LEU A 331 1.89 -15.00 -9.35
CA LEU A 331 2.25 -13.72 -9.94
C LEU A 331 3.53 -13.17 -9.31
N GLN A 332 3.68 -13.25 -7.99
CA GLN A 332 4.89 -12.82 -7.30
C GLN A 332 6.12 -13.57 -7.77
N ALA A 333 6.03 -14.89 -7.92
CA ALA A 333 7.14 -15.71 -8.40
C ALA A 333 7.57 -15.32 -9.82
N ALA A 334 6.61 -15.04 -10.72
CA ALA A 334 6.90 -14.56 -12.06
C ALA A 334 7.54 -13.15 -12.05
N ILE A 335 7.04 -12.26 -11.20
CA ILE A 335 7.59 -10.91 -11.00
C ILE A 335 9.01 -10.99 -10.44
N ASP A 336 9.23 -11.77 -9.38
CA ASP A 336 10.54 -11.92 -8.76
C ASP A 336 11.59 -12.49 -9.72
N PHE A 337 11.17 -13.44 -10.58
CA PHE A 337 12.03 -13.94 -11.67
C PHE A 337 12.51 -12.81 -12.59
N SER A 338 11.62 -11.88 -12.94
CA SER A 338 11.96 -10.73 -13.80
C SER A 338 13.01 -9.80 -13.17
N GLN A 339 13.08 -9.77 -11.83
CA GLN A 339 13.95 -8.85 -11.09
C GLN A 339 15.42 -9.30 -10.98
N HIS A 340 15.75 -10.49 -11.44
CA HIS A 340 17.08 -11.08 -11.27
C HIS A 340 18.24 -10.17 -11.70
N TYR A 341 18.06 -9.40 -12.76
CA TYR A 341 19.04 -8.46 -13.31
C TYR A 341 18.69 -6.99 -13.06
N VAL A 342 17.61 -6.69 -12.34
CA VAL A 342 17.20 -5.32 -12.01
C VAL A 342 18.08 -4.79 -10.87
N THR A 343 19.33 -4.48 -11.23
CA THR A 343 20.41 -4.06 -10.31
C THR A 343 21.18 -2.91 -10.94
N GLY A 344 21.40 -1.85 -10.19
CA GLY A 344 22.14 -0.69 -10.66
C GLY A 344 21.73 0.59 -9.92
N ARG A 345 21.93 1.71 -10.53
CA ARG A 345 21.75 3.04 -9.92
C ARG A 345 20.85 3.92 -10.76
N VAL A 346 19.97 4.66 -10.07
CA VAL A 346 19.11 5.66 -10.69
C VAL A 346 19.35 7.02 -10.02
N ARG A 347 19.35 8.09 -10.81
CA ARG A 347 19.45 9.47 -10.33
C ARG A 347 18.15 10.22 -10.63
N LEU A 348 17.59 10.84 -9.60
CA LEU A 348 16.38 11.64 -9.66
C LEU A 348 16.65 13.07 -9.23
N LYS A 349 15.89 13.99 -9.83
CA LYS A 349 15.74 15.37 -9.40
C LYS A 349 14.34 15.59 -8.86
N LEU A 350 14.24 15.87 -7.56
CA LEU A 350 13.00 16.14 -6.83
C LEU A 350 12.75 17.63 -6.80
N TYR A 351 11.59 18.08 -7.26
CA TYR A 351 11.29 19.51 -7.32
C TYR A 351 9.78 19.77 -7.44
N LYS A 352 9.21 20.47 -6.46
CA LYS A 352 7.84 21.00 -6.50
C LYS A 352 6.81 19.99 -7.03
N GLY A 353 6.67 18.87 -6.34
CA GLY A 353 5.72 17.80 -6.67
C GLY A 353 6.18 16.81 -7.73
N ASN A 354 7.37 16.99 -8.32
CA ASN A 354 7.89 16.17 -9.41
C ASN A 354 9.14 15.37 -9.01
N ASP A 355 9.25 14.17 -9.56
CA ASP A 355 10.35 13.21 -9.41
C ASP A 355 11.00 12.88 -10.76
N MET A 356 11.75 13.83 -11.30
CA MET A 356 12.30 13.77 -12.65
C MET A 356 13.51 12.84 -12.74
N MET A 357 13.47 11.85 -13.64
CA MET A 357 14.59 10.98 -13.97
C MET A 357 15.73 11.77 -14.66
N THR A 358 16.95 11.70 -14.10
CA THR A 358 18.12 12.41 -14.65
C THR A 358 19.27 11.49 -15.04
N GLY A 359 19.21 10.22 -14.68
CA GLY A 359 20.22 9.23 -15.07
C GLY A 359 19.91 7.85 -14.55
N ARG A 360 20.44 6.84 -15.23
CA ARG A 360 20.36 5.43 -14.84
C ARG A 360 21.57 4.67 -15.38
N GLU A 361 22.08 3.75 -14.58
CA GLU A 361 23.21 2.92 -14.94
C GLU A 361 23.12 1.52 -14.35
N SER A 362 23.53 0.52 -15.10
CA SER A 362 23.58 -0.87 -14.66
C SER A 362 24.64 -1.63 -15.42
N LYS A 363 25.36 -2.53 -14.73
CA LYS A 363 26.24 -3.51 -15.41
C LYS A 363 25.45 -4.56 -16.20
N TYR A 364 24.14 -4.67 -15.98
CA TYR A 364 23.23 -5.56 -16.68
C TYR A 364 22.37 -4.81 -17.73
N SER A 365 22.78 -3.59 -18.09
CA SER A 365 22.06 -2.78 -19.06
C SER A 365 21.97 -3.50 -20.41
N LEU A 366 20.74 -3.52 -20.96
CA LEU A 366 20.45 -3.92 -22.35
C LEU A 366 20.49 -2.74 -23.33
N TYR A 367 20.72 -1.52 -22.81
CA TYR A 367 20.83 -0.33 -23.62
C TYR A 367 22.25 -0.29 -24.25
N ASP A 368 22.30 -0.55 -25.54
CA ASP A 368 23.53 -0.55 -26.35
C ASP A 368 23.63 0.75 -27.13
N LYS A 369 24.65 1.56 -26.82
CA LYS A 369 24.86 2.86 -27.45
C LYS A 369 25.20 2.73 -28.93
N ASP A 370 25.92 1.67 -29.30
CA ASP A 370 26.38 1.46 -30.68
C ASP A 370 25.22 1.01 -31.60
N LEU A 371 24.20 0.38 -31.02
CA LEU A 371 22.97 -0.01 -31.73
C LEU A 371 21.99 1.15 -31.97
N VAL A 372 21.95 2.12 -31.04
CA VAL A 372 20.93 3.20 -31.08
C VAL A 372 21.47 4.52 -31.62
N THR A 373 22.78 4.64 -31.85
CA THR A 373 23.39 5.86 -32.37
C THR A 373 22.96 6.13 -33.81
N PHE A 374 22.77 7.42 -34.14
CA PHE A 374 22.57 7.90 -35.50
C PHE A 374 23.87 8.35 -36.16
N GLU A 375 25.03 8.14 -35.51
CA GLU A 375 26.32 8.53 -36.07
C GLU A 375 26.71 7.60 -37.21
N GLU A 376 27.31 8.20 -38.28
CA GLU A 376 27.80 7.46 -39.47
C GLU A 376 28.95 6.53 -39.02
N GLY A 377 28.86 5.26 -39.44
CA GLY A 377 29.89 4.24 -39.14
C GLY A 377 29.57 3.23 -38.05
N ALA A 378 28.45 3.33 -37.35
CA ALA A 378 27.97 2.27 -36.46
C ALA A 378 27.51 1.04 -37.26
N VAL A 379 28.27 -0.06 -37.17
CA VAL A 379 28.12 -1.26 -38.02
C VAL A 379 27.11 -2.28 -37.45
N ALA A 380 26.52 -2.00 -36.32
CA ALA A 380 25.77 -3.00 -35.54
C ALA A 380 24.37 -3.34 -36.09
N TYR A 381 23.80 -2.55 -37.01
CA TYR A 381 22.44 -2.75 -37.56
C TYR A 381 22.39 -2.52 -39.08
N ASP A 382 21.94 -3.52 -39.82
CA ASP A 382 21.68 -3.38 -41.26
C ASP A 382 20.26 -2.83 -41.51
N HIS A 383 20.13 -1.59 -41.92
CA HIS A 383 18.86 -0.93 -42.21
C HIS A 383 18.00 -1.68 -43.26
N ARG A 384 18.63 -2.52 -44.10
CA ARG A 384 17.91 -3.31 -45.14
C ARG A 384 17.02 -4.39 -44.55
N ASP A 385 17.37 -4.92 -43.34
CA ASP A 385 16.61 -5.95 -42.66
C ASP A 385 15.21 -5.44 -42.25
N ALA A 386 15.09 -4.15 -41.92
CA ALA A 386 13.83 -3.52 -41.60
C ALA A 386 12.79 -3.62 -42.72
N ALA A 387 13.22 -3.57 -44.02
CA ALA A 387 12.31 -3.63 -45.14
C ALA A 387 11.55 -4.96 -45.22
N GLY A 388 12.20 -6.08 -44.98
CA GLY A 388 11.56 -7.41 -44.91
C GLY A 388 10.57 -7.53 -43.76
N PHE A 389 10.99 -7.14 -42.58
CA PHE A 389 10.16 -7.12 -41.36
C PHE A 389 8.89 -6.27 -41.55
N ILE A 390 9.02 -5.04 -42.08
CA ILE A 390 7.89 -4.14 -42.34
C ILE A 390 6.93 -4.74 -43.38
N LYS A 391 7.44 -5.32 -44.48
CA LYS A 391 6.61 -5.94 -45.52
C LYS A 391 5.74 -7.07 -44.97
N LEU A 392 6.32 -7.95 -44.14
CA LEU A 392 5.58 -9.05 -43.51
C LEU A 392 4.51 -8.54 -42.56
N ASN A 393 4.85 -7.60 -41.66
CA ASN A 393 3.88 -6.99 -40.74
C ASN A 393 2.78 -6.20 -41.48
N ALA A 394 3.07 -5.62 -42.65
CA ALA A 394 2.12 -4.88 -43.48
C ALA A 394 1.11 -5.78 -44.21
N LEU A 395 1.30 -7.10 -44.33
CA LEU A 395 0.42 -7.98 -45.11
C LEU A 395 -1.04 -7.86 -44.68
N ARG A 396 -1.33 -7.97 -43.38
CA ARG A 396 -2.68 -7.84 -42.84
C ARG A 396 -3.30 -6.46 -43.13
N LEU A 397 -2.51 -5.40 -43.01
CA LEU A 397 -2.97 -4.04 -43.24
C LEU A 397 -3.27 -3.78 -44.72
N ARG A 398 -2.44 -4.32 -45.63
CA ARG A 398 -2.67 -4.27 -47.07
C ARG A 398 -3.97 -5.00 -47.43
N THR A 399 -4.20 -6.21 -46.93
CA THR A 399 -5.43 -6.97 -47.16
C THR A 399 -6.67 -6.21 -46.66
N LEU A 400 -6.58 -5.60 -45.46
CA LEU A 400 -7.67 -4.77 -44.91
C LEU A 400 -7.92 -3.52 -45.79
N GLY A 401 -6.88 -2.83 -46.25
CA GLY A 401 -6.97 -1.69 -47.11
C GLY A 401 -7.58 -2.03 -48.48
N GLN A 402 -7.17 -3.16 -49.08
CA GLN A 402 -7.76 -3.67 -50.32
C GLN A 402 -9.24 -3.99 -50.16
N ARG A 403 -9.65 -4.61 -49.04
CA ARG A 403 -11.06 -4.87 -48.72
C ARG A 403 -11.87 -3.58 -48.61
N LYS A 404 -11.37 -2.58 -47.89
CA LYS A 404 -12.03 -1.26 -47.77
C LYS A 404 -12.21 -0.61 -49.14
N LYS A 405 -11.15 -0.57 -49.96
CA LYS A 405 -11.22 -0.03 -51.31
C LYS A 405 -12.25 -0.76 -52.19
N LYS A 406 -12.32 -2.11 -52.08
CA LYS A 406 -13.30 -2.93 -52.84
C LYS A 406 -14.74 -2.66 -52.44
N LEU A 407 -14.96 -2.28 -51.16
CA LEU A 407 -16.29 -2.00 -50.60
C LEU A 407 -16.67 -0.51 -50.68
N GLY A 408 -15.81 0.34 -51.21
CA GLY A 408 -16.05 1.78 -51.26
C GLY A 408 -16.04 2.49 -49.91
N LEU A 409 -15.34 1.93 -48.91
CA LEU A 409 -15.22 2.44 -47.54
C LEU A 409 -13.94 3.23 -47.34
#